data_2879f46f56d40f2e3ce988f9aaccbde2
#
_entry.id   2879f46f56d40f2e3ce988f9aaccbde2
#
_cell.length_a   1.000
_cell.length_b   1.000
_cell.length_c   1.000
_cell.angle_alpha   90.00
_cell.angle_beta   90.00
_cell.angle_gamma   90.00
#
_symmetry.space_group_name_H-M   'P 1'
#
loop_
_entity.id
_entity.type
_entity.pdbx_description
1 polymer ?
#
loop_
_entity_poly.entity_id
_entity_poly.type
_entity_poly.pdbx_seq_one_letter_code
_entity_poly.pdbx_strand_id
1 'polypeptide(L)'
;ANADVIGMSGLLVKSTVIMKENLEEITSRGLDQRWPIVLGGAALTRAYVEQDLAAVFPGQVRYARDAFEGLRLMDAMMAVKRGEEGAVLPPLKERKTINTRIKESDAPLDEVRSDVSIDVAIPTPPFFGSKVVKGISLADYSGMLDERALFVGQWGLKGNRGEYEEMVLTQGH
;
A
#
# COMPACT_ATOMS: atom_id res chain seq x y z
N ALA A 1 -13.48 -16.55 -20.78
CA ALA A 1 -12.52 -15.67 -21.45
C ALA A 1 -11.20 -16.41 -21.60
N ASN A 2 -10.53 -16.24 -22.74
CA ASN A 2 -9.19 -16.77 -22.94
C ASN A 2 -8.18 -15.79 -22.30
N ALA A 3 -8.13 -15.80 -20.97
CA ALA A 3 -7.15 -15.00 -20.22
C ALA A 3 -5.87 -15.81 -20.02
N ASP A 4 -4.73 -15.15 -20.07
CA ASP A 4 -3.40 -15.76 -19.85
C ASP A 4 -2.92 -15.54 -18.41
N VAL A 5 -3.34 -14.46 -17.77
CA VAL A 5 -2.98 -14.04 -16.41
C VAL A 5 -4.22 -13.47 -15.73
N ILE A 6 -4.35 -13.68 -14.43
CA ILE A 6 -5.38 -13.06 -13.61
C ILE A 6 -4.75 -11.96 -12.76
N GLY A 7 -5.28 -10.73 -12.89
CA GLY A 7 -4.91 -9.62 -12.02
C GLY A 7 -6.01 -9.33 -11.00
N MET A 8 -5.65 -9.16 -9.72
CA MET A 8 -6.58 -8.69 -8.69
C MET A 8 -5.97 -7.49 -7.95
N SER A 9 -6.78 -6.45 -7.74
CA SER A 9 -6.36 -5.24 -7.03
C SER A 9 -7.32 -4.95 -5.88
N GLY A 10 -6.77 -4.66 -4.70
CA GLY A 10 -7.54 -4.38 -3.50
C GLY A 10 -7.17 -3.05 -2.85
N LEU A 11 -8.18 -2.23 -2.57
CA LEU A 11 -8.03 -0.96 -1.87
C LEU A 11 -8.29 -1.08 -0.37
N LEU A 12 -9.22 -1.93 0.02
CA LEU A 12 -9.67 -2.10 1.41
C LEU A 12 -9.05 -3.36 2.02
N VAL A 13 -8.81 -3.34 3.34
CA VAL A 13 -8.31 -4.50 4.08
C VAL A 13 -9.20 -5.73 3.86
N LYS A 14 -10.53 -5.56 3.82
CA LYS A 14 -11.46 -6.65 3.52
C LYS A 14 -11.18 -7.34 2.18
N SER A 15 -10.67 -6.61 1.21
CA SER A 15 -10.31 -7.19 -0.10
C SER A 15 -9.20 -8.24 0.00
N THR A 16 -8.30 -8.12 0.98
CA THR A 16 -7.22 -9.09 1.17
C THR A 16 -7.74 -10.47 1.57
N VAL A 17 -8.79 -10.50 2.40
CA VAL A 17 -9.46 -11.73 2.80
C VAL A 17 -10.16 -12.37 1.59
N ILE A 18 -10.90 -11.57 0.82
CA ILE A 18 -11.58 -12.04 -0.40
C ILE A 18 -10.58 -12.58 -1.43
N MET A 19 -9.42 -11.94 -1.58
CA MET A 19 -8.37 -12.43 -2.47
C MET A 19 -7.84 -13.79 -2.02
N LYS A 20 -7.65 -14.00 -0.72
CA LYS A 20 -7.27 -15.30 -0.17
C LYS A 20 -8.33 -16.35 -0.46
N GLU A 21 -9.59 -16.05 -0.17
CA GLU A 21 -10.73 -16.93 -0.48
C GLU A 21 -10.79 -17.28 -1.96
N ASN A 22 -10.54 -16.32 -2.85
CA ASN A 22 -10.49 -16.55 -4.29
C ASN A 22 -9.35 -17.50 -4.69
N LEU A 23 -8.17 -17.37 -4.08
CA LEU A 23 -7.06 -18.28 -4.33
C LEU A 23 -7.37 -19.70 -3.84
N GLU A 24 -7.98 -19.83 -2.68
CA GLU A 24 -8.44 -21.10 -2.12
C GLU A 24 -9.51 -21.75 -3.02
N GLU A 25 -10.44 -20.95 -3.54
CA GLU A 25 -11.47 -21.43 -4.47
C GLU A 25 -10.88 -21.87 -5.82
N ILE A 26 -9.92 -21.13 -6.37
CA ILE A 26 -9.18 -21.53 -7.59
C ILE A 26 -8.48 -22.87 -7.38
N THR A 27 -7.84 -23.03 -6.20
CA THR A 27 -7.16 -24.28 -5.83
C THR A 27 -8.16 -25.44 -5.68
N SER A 28 -9.28 -25.22 -4.99
CA SER A 28 -10.30 -26.28 -4.79
C SER A 28 -10.88 -26.80 -6.09
N ARG A 29 -10.91 -25.95 -7.12
CA ARG A 29 -11.34 -26.32 -8.48
C ARG A 29 -10.23 -26.97 -9.34
N GLY A 30 -9.01 -27.14 -8.82
CA GLY A 30 -7.88 -27.67 -9.57
C GLY A 30 -7.40 -26.75 -10.70
N LEU A 31 -7.59 -25.43 -10.55
CA LEU A 31 -7.27 -24.44 -11.57
C LEU A 31 -6.02 -23.61 -11.23
N ASP A 32 -5.36 -23.91 -10.13
CA ASP A 32 -4.20 -23.20 -9.60
C ASP A 32 -2.99 -23.18 -10.55
N GLN A 33 -2.84 -24.20 -11.40
CA GLN A 33 -1.78 -24.27 -12.40
C GLN A 33 -2.18 -23.65 -13.76
N ARG A 34 -3.44 -23.27 -13.92
CA ARG A 34 -3.95 -22.79 -15.21
C ARG A 34 -3.56 -21.36 -15.52
N TRP A 35 -3.59 -20.50 -14.49
CA TRP A 35 -3.31 -19.07 -14.64
C TRP A 35 -2.35 -18.59 -13.56
N PRO A 36 -1.27 -17.91 -13.93
CA PRO A 36 -0.50 -17.14 -12.98
C PRO A 36 -1.35 -15.95 -12.50
N ILE A 37 -1.13 -15.55 -11.25
CA ILE A 37 -1.93 -14.51 -10.58
C ILE A 37 -1.02 -13.36 -10.16
N VAL A 38 -1.44 -12.13 -10.47
CA VAL A 38 -0.78 -10.90 -10.01
C VAL A 38 -1.71 -10.16 -9.07
N LEU A 39 -1.25 -9.94 -7.85
CA LEU A 39 -1.98 -9.24 -6.81
C LEU A 39 -1.35 -7.88 -6.54
N GLY A 40 -2.19 -6.86 -6.38
CA GLY A 40 -1.74 -5.50 -6.10
C GLY A 40 -2.80 -4.66 -5.40
N GLY A 41 -2.50 -3.38 -5.26
CA GLY A 41 -3.38 -2.40 -4.63
C GLY A 41 -2.93 -1.98 -3.23
N ALA A 42 -3.50 -0.88 -2.74
CA ALA A 42 -3.06 -0.22 -1.52
C ALA A 42 -3.21 -1.05 -0.23
N ALA A 43 -4.13 -2.02 -0.23
CA ALA A 43 -4.38 -2.88 0.93
C ALA A 43 -3.38 -4.04 1.07
N LEU A 44 -2.57 -4.32 0.04
CA LEU A 44 -1.64 -5.44 0.02
C LEU A 44 -0.21 -5.01 0.30
N THR A 45 0.53 -5.91 0.93
CA THR A 45 1.98 -5.81 1.06
C THR A 45 2.66 -6.97 0.33
N ARG A 46 3.89 -6.76 -0.12
CA ARG A 46 4.67 -7.82 -0.75
C ARG A 46 4.82 -9.04 0.16
N ALA A 47 5.09 -8.83 1.46
CA ALA A 47 5.24 -9.91 2.41
C ALA A 47 3.97 -10.76 2.51
N TYR A 48 2.81 -10.13 2.58
CA TYR A 48 1.54 -10.85 2.64
C TYR A 48 1.29 -11.69 1.38
N VAL A 49 1.54 -11.13 0.20
CA VAL A 49 1.32 -11.87 -1.06
C VAL A 49 2.36 -12.96 -1.29
N GLU A 50 3.65 -12.62 -1.18
CA GLU A 50 4.75 -13.51 -1.58
C GLU A 50 5.15 -14.52 -0.51
N GLN A 51 4.57 -14.41 0.70
CA GLN A 51 4.80 -15.36 1.79
C GLN A 51 3.49 -16.01 2.27
N ASP A 52 2.55 -15.18 2.75
CA ASP A 52 1.35 -15.75 3.37
C ASP A 52 0.42 -16.35 2.30
N LEU A 53 0.15 -15.63 1.21
CA LEU A 53 -0.70 -16.14 0.13
C LEU A 53 0.02 -17.18 -0.74
N ALA A 54 1.31 -17.00 -1.02
CA ALA A 54 2.09 -17.97 -1.76
C ALA A 54 2.25 -19.32 -1.03
N ALA A 55 2.18 -19.31 0.31
CA ALA A 55 2.23 -20.55 1.09
C ALA A 55 0.95 -21.39 0.97
N VAL A 56 -0.20 -20.74 0.69
CA VAL A 56 -1.51 -21.42 0.59
C VAL A 56 -1.97 -21.62 -0.86
N PHE A 57 -1.29 -21.03 -1.83
CA PHE A 57 -1.62 -21.15 -3.24
C PHE A 57 -0.53 -21.91 -4.01
N PRO A 58 -0.79 -23.15 -4.46
CA PRO A 58 0.20 -23.99 -5.15
C PRO A 58 0.63 -23.44 -6.51
N GLY A 59 -0.15 -22.54 -7.10
CA GLY A 59 0.13 -21.93 -8.39
C GLY A 59 1.10 -20.76 -8.30
N GLN A 60 1.24 -20.03 -9.40
CA GLN A 60 2.11 -18.86 -9.48
C GLN A 60 1.38 -17.60 -9.01
N VAL A 61 1.80 -17.01 -7.89
CA VAL A 61 1.29 -15.74 -7.39
C VAL A 61 2.44 -14.75 -7.18
N ARG A 62 2.26 -13.50 -7.59
CA ARG A 62 3.26 -12.42 -7.46
C ARG A 62 2.59 -11.12 -7.02
N TYR A 63 3.36 -10.29 -6.35
CA TYR A 63 2.94 -8.95 -5.92
C TYR A 63 3.44 -7.88 -6.88
N ALA A 64 2.53 -7.03 -7.34
CA ALA A 64 2.84 -5.82 -8.08
C ALA A 64 2.59 -4.59 -7.19
N ARG A 65 3.64 -3.83 -6.90
CA ARG A 65 3.57 -2.60 -6.11
C ARG A 65 2.88 -1.47 -6.87
N ASP A 66 3.11 -1.43 -8.18
CA ASP A 66 2.61 -0.42 -9.09
C ASP A 66 2.32 -1.02 -10.47
N ALA A 67 1.71 -0.23 -11.35
CA ALA A 67 1.34 -0.67 -12.69
C ALA A 67 2.56 -1.10 -13.54
N PHE A 68 3.70 -0.43 -13.37
CA PHE A 68 4.92 -0.75 -14.13
C PHE A 68 5.54 -2.08 -13.68
N GLU A 69 5.52 -2.35 -12.39
CA GLU A 69 5.95 -3.65 -11.87
C GLU A 69 4.97 -4.74 -12.32
N GLY A 70 3.67 -4.47 -12.32
CA GLY A 70 2.64 -5.36 -12.85
C GLY A 70 2.88 -5.72 -14.31
N LEU A 71 3.18 -4.74 -15.15
CA LEU A 71 3.46 -4.97 -16.56
C LEU A 71 4.70 -5.85 -16.75
N ARG A 72 5.81 -5.54 -16.06
CA ARG A 72 7.03 -6.37 -16.12
C ARG A 72 6.81 -7.81 -15.65
N LEU A 73 5.98 -8.01 -14.61
CA LEU A 73 5.62 -9.33 -14.15
C LEU A 73 4.79 -10.08 -15.18
N MET A 74 3.84 -9.42 -15.83
CA MET A 74 3.04 -10.04 -16.90
C MET A 74 3.90 -10.42 -18.09
N ASP A 75 4.83 -9.57 -18.52
CA ASP A 75 5.77 -9.87 -19.58
C ASP A 75 6.62 -11.10 -19.25
N ALA A 76 7.16 -11.18 -18.03
CA ALA A 76 7.93 -12.34 -17.57
C ALA A 76 7.07 -13.62 -17.51
N MET A 77 5.83 -13.53 -17.03
CA MET A 77 4.90 -14.67 -17.00
C MET A 77 4.56 -15.16 -18.40
N MET A 78 4.36 -14.25 -19.33
CA MET A 78 4.08 -14.59 -20.71
C MET A 78 5.30 -15.19 -21.43
N ALA A 79 6.51 -14.69 -21.15
CA ALA A 79 7.75 -15.27 -21.67
C ALA A 79 7.94 -16.72 -21.19
N VAL A 80 7.74 -16.97 -19.89
CA VAL A 80 7.77 -18.33 -19.32
C VAL A 80 6.68 -19.22 -19.94
N LYS A 81 5.47 -18.71 -20.09
CA LYS A 81 4.34 -19.46 -20.67
C LYS A 81 4.61 -19.84 -22.14
N ARG A 82 5.27 -18.97 -22.90
CA ARG A 82 5.67 -19.23 -24.30
C ARG A 82 6.90 -20.14 -24.42
N GLY A 83 7.54 -20.48 -23.30
CA GLY A 83 8.76 -21.32 -23.31
C GLY A 83 9.97 -20.60 -23.91
N GLU A 84 10.05 -19.27 -23.77
CA GLU A 84 11.19 -18.50 -24.26
C GLU A 84 12.46 -18.91 -23.52
N GLU A 85 13.55 -19.10 -24.24
CA GLU A 85 14.83 -19.51 -23.67
C GLU A 85 15.35 -18.51 -22.64
N GLY A 86 15.70 -19.00 -21.44
CA GLY A 86 16.15 -18.14 -20.35
C GLY A 86 15.06 -17.39 -19.61
N ALA A 87 13.78 -17.52 -19.98
CA ALA A 87 12.68 -16.88 -19.29
C ALA A 87 12.48 -17.50 -17.90
N VAL A 88 12.61 -16.65 -16.87
CA VAL A 88 12.38 -17.03 -15.47
C VAL A 88 11.55 -15.96 -14.77
N LEU A 89 10.68 -16.39 -13.86
CA LEU A 89 9.98 -15.44 -12.98
C LEU A 89 10.94 -14.92 -11.92
N PRO A 90 10.81 -13.63 -11.56
CA PRO A 90 11.52 -13.09 -10.40
C PRO A 90 11.28 -13.96 -9.16
N PRO A 91 12.32 -14.26 -8.36
CA PRO A 91 12.14 -15.04 -7.14
C PRO A 91 11.23 -14.32 -6.15
N LEU A 92 10.49 -15.08 -5.36
CA LEU A 92 9.72 -14.54 -4.24
C LEU A 92 10.69 -13.92 -3.23
N LYS A 93 10.38 -12.73 -2.77
CA LYS A 93 11.22 -12.04 -1.78
C LYS A 93 10.92 -12.59 -0.39
N GLU A 94 11.92 -13.18 0.23
CA GLU A 94 11.81 -13.58 1.63
C GLU A 94 11.70 -12.38 2.57
N ARG A 95 10.89 -12.55 3.60
CA ARG A 95 10.77 -11.56 4.67
C ARG A 95 12.10 -11.52 5.42
N LYS A 96 12.77 -10.39 5.41
CA LYS A 96 13.80 -10.14 6.41
C LYS A 96 13.09 -10.20 7.75
N THR A 97 13.26 -11.27 8.48
CA THR A 97 12.81 -11.39 9.85
C THR A 97 13.61 -10.35 10.63
N ILE A 98 13.04 -9.17 10.78
CA ILE A 98 13.51 -8.28 11.82
C ILE A 98 13.11 -9.02 13.08
N ASN A 99 14.08 -9.65 13.75
CA ASN A 99 13.93 -10.17 15.08
C ASN A 99 13.72 -8.98 16.03
N THR A 100 12.58 -8.34 15.91
CA THR A 100 12.03 -7.59 17.01
C THR A 100 11.61 -8.67 18.01
N ARG A 101 12.57 -9.17 18.78
CA ARG A 101 12.25 -9.73 20.07
C ARG A 101 11.52 -8.60 20.80
N ILE A 102 10.20 -8.60 20.68
CA ILE A 102 9.37 -8.03 21.72
C ILE A 102 9.82 -8.83 22.93
N LYS A 103 10.63 -8.24 23.79
CA LYS A 103 10.82 -8.76 25.13
C LYS A 103 9.40 -8.80 25.68
N GLU A 104 8.79 -9.98 25.67
CA GLU A 104 7.65 -10.22 26.53
C GLU A 104 8.16 -9.81 27.91
N SER A 105 7.70 -8.67 28.37
CA SER A 105 7.92 -8.25 29.74
C SER A 105 7.10 -9.23 30.56
N ASP A 106 7.77 -10.10 31.33
CA ASP A 106 7.15 -10.93 32.36
C ASP A 106 6.57 -10.08 33.51
N ALA A 107 6.61 -8.77 33.39
CA ALA A 107 5.93 -7.87 34.30
C ALA A 107 4.42 -8.08 34.14
N PRO A 108 3.69 -8.36 35.22
CA PRO A 108 2.26 -8.43 35.20
C PRO A 108 1.74 -7.13 34.57
N LEU A 109 0.86 -7.26 33.57
CA LEU A 109 0.17 -6.11 32.98
C LEU A 109 -0.54 -5.42 34.13
N ASP A 110 -0.15 -4.18 34.45
CA ASP A 110 -0.88 -3.37 35.41
C ASP A 110 -2.32 -3.28 34.89
N GLU A 111 -3.25 -3.93 35.58
CA GLU A 111 -4.69 -3.82 35.34
C GLU A 111 -5.22 -2.43 35.70
N VAL A 112 -4.31 -1.49 35.93
CA VAL A 112 -4.67 -0.11 36.23
C VAL A 112 -5.19 0.55 34.98
N ARG A 113 -6.46 0.85 35.00
CA ARG A 113 -7.10 1.67 33.96
C ARG A 113 -6.35 2.99 33.84
N SER A 114 -6.15 3.44 32.61
CA SER A 114 -5.63 4.79 32.32
C SER A 114 -6.30 5.85 33.20
N ASP A 115 -5.52 6.77 33.74
CA ASP A 115 -5.96 7.93 34.53
C ASP A 115 -6.64 9.03 33.69
N VAL A 116 -6.76 8.78 32.37
CA VAL A 116 -7.46 9.69 31.47
C VAL A 116 -8.91 9.84 31.89
N SER A 117 -9.31 11.06 32.18
CA SER A 117 -10.69 11.37 32.54
C SER A 117 -11.65 10.98 31.42
N ILE A 118 -12.68 10.23 31.78
CA ILE A 118 -13.79 9.91 30.87
C ILE A 118 -14.94 10.92 31.00
N ASP A 119 -14.87 11.78 32.01
CA ASP A 119 -15.87 12.79 32.34
C ASP A 119 -15.46 14.12 31.69
N VAL A 120 -15.36 14.11 30.36
CA VAL A 120 -14.99 15.29 29.58
C VAL A 120 -16.25 15.88 28.95
N ALA A 121 -16.44 17.16 29.14
CA ALA A 121 -17.53 17.88 28.48
C ALA A 121 -17.40 17.73 26.95
N ILE A 122 -18.44 17.20 26.32
CA ILE A 122 -18.48 17.08 24.86
C ILE A 122 -18.61 18.49 24.28
N PRO A 123 -17.63 18.97 23.49
CA PRO A 123 -17.72 20.32 22.93
C PRO A 123 -18.91 20.42 21.96
N THR A 124 -19.70 21.46 22.11
CA THR A 124 -20.78 21.74 21.17
C THR A 124 -20.17 22.23 19.86
N PRO A 125 -20.49 21.59 18.72
CA PRO A 125 -19.97 22.05 17.44
C PRO A 125 -20.53 23.45 17.11
N PRO A 126 -19.74 24.30 16.44
CA PRO A 126 -20.16 25.67 16.13
C PRO A 126 -21.38 25.74 15.19
N PHE A 127 -21.64 24.66 14.46
CA PHE A 127 -22.81 24.45 13.61
C PHE A 127 -23.00 22.97 13.29
N PHE A 128 -24.21 22.61 12.86
CA PHE A 128 -24.52 21.28 12.35
C PHE A 128 -24.65 21.32 10.82
N GLY A 129 -24.22 20.26 10.15
CA GLY A 129 -24.26 20.14 8.69
C GLY A 129 -23.04 20.73 7.99
N SER A 130 -23.19 21.08 6.72
CA SER A 130 -22.13 21.64 5.89
C SER A 130 -22.25 23.15 5.76
N LYS A 131 -21.13 23.86 5.87
CA LYS A 131 -21.05 25.31 5.65
C LYS A 131 -19.98 25.61 4.59
N VAL A 132 -20.38 26.31 3.54
CA VAL A 132 -19.44 26.78 2.53
C VAL A 132 -18.87 28.13 3.00
N VAL A 133 -17.57 28.16 3.25
CA VAL A 133 -16.84 29.39 3.57
C VAL A 133 -16.24 29.93 2.28
N LYS A 134 -16.51 31.19 1.97
CA LYS A 134 -15.99 31.90 0.80
C LYS A 134 -15.12 33.08 1.26
N GLY A 135 -14.20 33.48 0.39
CA GLY A 135 -13.38 34.68 0.63
C GLY A 135 -12.26 34.47 1.67
N ILE A 136 -11.80 33.24 1.88
CA ILE A 136 -10.58 32.98 2.66
C ILE A 136 -9.41 33.56 1.89
N SER A 137 -8.67 34.49 2.52
CA SER A 137 -7.52 35.12 1.87
C SER A 137 -6.37 34.10 1.70
N LEU A 138 -5.59 34.24 0.64
CA LEU A 138 -4.41 33.41 0.43
C LEU A 138 -3.44 33.50 1.62
N ALA A 139 -3.31 34.69 2.22
CA ALA A 139 -2.46 34.91 3.37
C ALA A 139 -2.86 34.08 4.61
N ASP A 140 -4.15 33.84 4.78
CA ASP A 140 -4.66 33.12 5.98
C ASP A 140 -4.24 31.65 6.00
N TYR A 141 -4.17 31.00 4.84
CA TYR A 141 -3.80 29.58 4.77
C TYR A 141 -2.38 29.31 4.27
N SER A 142 -1.74 30.27 3.56
CA SER A 142 -0.37 30.09 3.09
C SER A 142 0.63 29.89 4.23
N GLY A 143 0.40 30.57 5.36
CA GLY A 143 1.21 30.39 6.57
C GLY A 143 1.04 29.04 7.27
N MET A 144 0.01 28.27 6.90
CA MET A 144 -0.28 26.93 7.43
C MET A 144 0.18 25.81 6.49
N LEU A 145 0.76 26.16 5.35
CA LEU A 145 1.27 25.17 4.40
C LEU A 145 2.51 24.45 4.97
N ASP A 146 2.50 23.13 4.92
CA ASP A 146 3.72 22.34 5.10
C ASP A 146 4.52 22.38 3.79
N GLU A 147 5.43 23.35 3.70
CA GLU A 147 6.29 23.57 2.52
C GLU A 147 7.10 22.33 2.16
N ARG A 148 7.55 21.57 3.18
CA ARG A 148 8.32 20.35 2.94
C ARG A 148 7.46 19.25 2.33
N ALA A 149 6.25 19.07 2.82
CA ALA A 149 5.32 18.11 2.24
C ALA A 149 4.96 18.49 0.81
N LEU A 150 4.78 19.79 0.52
CA LEU A 150 4.48 20.28 -0.81
C LEU A 150 5.70 20.14 -1.75
N PHE A 151 6.81 20.77 -1.41
CA PHE A 151 7.96 20.83 -2.32
C PHE A 151 8.69 19.50 -2.47
N VAL A 152 8.98 18.81 -1.35
CA VAL A 152 9.70 17.54 -1.39
C VAL A 152 8.76 16.38 -1.71
N GLY A 153 7.60 16.33 -1.03
CA GLY A 153 6.68 15.20 -1.14
C GLY A 153 5.86 15.21 -2.42
N GLN A 154 5.28 16.35 -2.79
CA GLN A 154 4.37 16.44 -3.94
C GLN A 154 5.10 16.83 -5.23
N TRP A 155 6.00 17.79 -5.18
CA TRP A 155 6.71 18.27 -6.37
C TRP A 155 8.05 17.56 -6.61
N GLY A 156 8.52 16.77 -5.64
CA GLY A 156 9.75 15.98 -5.78
C GLY A 156 11.03 16.83 -5.80
N LEU A 157 10.98 18.07 -5.35
CA LEU A 157 12.14 18.94 -5.28
C LEU A 157 13.09 18.46 -4.19
N LYS A 158 14.36 18.31 -4.53
CA LYS A 158 15.41 17.93 -3.59
C LYS A 158 16.26 19.14 -3.28
N GLY A 159 16.49 19.43 -1.99
CA GLY A 159 17.30 20.57 -1.57
C GLY A 159 16.88 21.10 -0.20
N ASN A 160 17.47 22.20 0.24
CA ASN A 160 17.07 22.92 1.41
C ASN A 160 16.06 24.06 1.07
N ARG A 161 15.52 24.72 2.10
CA ARG A 161 14.47 25.75 1.90
C ARG A 161 14.88 26.87 0.93
N GLY A 162 16.12 27.35 1.03
CA GLY A 162 16.62 28.42 0.14
C GLY A 162 16.72 27.98 -1.32
N GLU A 163 17.09 26.73 -1.56
CA GLU A 163 17.14 26.15 -2.90
C GLU A 163 15.75 25.98 -3.52
N TYR A 164 14.73 25.70 -2.70
CA TYR A 164 13.33 25.63 -3.20
C TYR A 164 12.81 27.00 -3.59
N GLU A 165 13.08 28.02 -2.78
CA GLU A 165 12.67 29.39 -3.07
C GLU A 165 13.31 29.86 -4.39
N GLU A 166 14.59 29.55 -4.62
CA GLU A 166 15.26 29.90 -5.87
C GLU A 166 14.72 29.12 -7.08
N MET A 167 14.44 27.81 -6.92
CA MET A 167 13.85 27.00 -7.98
C MET A 167 12.44 27.48 -8.36
N VAL A 168 11.62 27.84 -7.39
CA VAL A 168 10.26 28.36 -7.63
C VAL A 168 10.30 29.69 -8.39
N LEU A 169 11.26 30.58 -8.02
CA LEU A 169 11.44 31.85 -8.68
C LEU A 169 11.99 31.73 -10.12
N THR A 170 12.81 30.72 -10.38
CA THR A 170 13.49 30.58 -11.68
C THR A 170 12.70 29.71 -12.68
N GLN A 171 11.89 28.80 -12.22
CA GLN A 171 11.11 27.86 -13.06
C GLN A 171 9.62 28.16 -13.10
N GLY A 172 9.14 29.16 -12.40
CA GLY A 172 7.73 29.57 -12.31
C GLY A 172 7.26 30.46 -13.44
N HIS A 173 7.79 30.31 -14.65
CA HIS A 173 7.36 31.02 -15.87
C HIS A 173 6.77 30.05 -16.90
#